data_90c5a281eb200fd55a2e485620059efb
#
_entry.id   90c5a281eb200fd55a2e485620059efb
#
_cell.length_a   1.000
_cell.length_b   1.000
_cell.length_c   1.000
_cell.angle_alpha   90.00
_cell.angle_beta   90.00
_cell.angle_gamma   90.00
#
_symmetry.space_group_name_H-M   'P 1'
#
loop_
_entity.id
_entity.type
_entity.pdbx_description
1 polymer ?
#
loop_
_entity_poly.entity_id
_entity_poly.type
_entity_poly.pdbx_seq_one_letter_code
_entity_poly.pdbx_strand_id
1 'polypeptide(L)'
;MLMKRALLVLACLSTVSVAAMAADDKTKPDNTAINERDRSRETQTSGDQSNSSADLKTTQAIRQALMKDSELSTTAKNIKIITNNGQVTLRGPVKNPQEKAKIDQLARSAAGGAKIDDQLDVKGSN
;
A
#
# COMPACT_ATOMS: atom_id res chain seq x y z
N MET A 1 -75.75 -29.21 4.14
CA MET A 1 -74.98 -28.77 5.27
C MET A 1 -73.52 -28.67 4.89
N LEU A 2 -73.18 -27.62 4.38
CA LEU A 2 -71.76 -27.41 4.06
C LEU A 2 -71.24 -26.28 4.88
N MET A 3 -70.44 -26.61 5.83
CA MET A 3 -69.63 -25.67 6.59
C MET A 3 -68.50 -25.16 5.72
N LYS A 4 -68.77 -24.07 5.10
CA LYS A 4 -67.67 -23.38 4.44
C LYS A 4 -66.82 -22.70 5.50
N ARG A 5 -65.79 -23.35 5.83
CA ARG A 5 -64.78 -22.72 6.64
C ARG A 5 -63.95 -21.86 5.72
N ALA A 6 -64.20 -20.62 5.77
CA ALA A 6 -63.32 -19.65 5.18
C ALA A 6 -62.02 -19.68 5.97
N LEU A 7 -61.04 -20.25 5.35
CA LEU A 7 -59.68 -20.20 5.88
C LEU A 7 -59.15 -18.82 5.61
N LEU A 8 -59.18 -18.02 6.64
CA LEU A 8 -58.51 -16.73 6.59
C LEU A 8 -57.05 -16.97 6.70
N VAL A 9 -56.39 -17.03 5.56
CA VAL A 9 -54.95 -17.04 5.53
C VAL A 9 -54.50 -15.61 5.82
N LEU A 10 -54.21 -15.39 7.05
CA LEU A 10 -53.53 -14.18 7.45
C LEU A 10 -52.12 -14.27 6.95
N ALA A 11 -51.86 -13.72 5.79
CA ALA A 11 -50.53 -13.51 5.32
C ALA A 11 -49.88 -12.45 6.18
N CYS A 12 -49.16 -12.87 7.17
CA CYS A 12 -48.25 -12.00 7.85
C CYS A 12 -47.13 -11.65 6.87
N LEU A 13 -47.35 -10.55 6.21
CA LEU A 13 -46.28 -9.92 5.45
C LEU A 13 -45.34 -9.29 6.45
N SER A 14 -44.43 -10.08 6.96
CA SER A 14 -43.30 -9.53 7.67
C SER A 14 -42.38 -8.88 6.63
N THR A 15 -42.63 -7.65 6.37
CA THR A 15 -41.67 -6.83 5.69
C THR A 15 -40.47 -6.66 6.62
N VAL A 16 -39.54 -7.55 6.50
CA VAL A 16 -38.24 -7.27 7.03
C VAL A 16 -37.65 -6.21 6.14
N SER A 17 -37.88 -4.99 6.49
CA SER A 17 -37.05 -3.93 5.94
C SER A 17 -35.69 -4.09 6.56
N VAL A 18 -34.84 -4.83 5.89
CA VAL A 18 -33.45 -4.75 6.14
C VAL A 18 -33.04 -3.37 5.67
N ALA A 19 -33.04 -2.45 6.59
CA ALA A 19 -32.28 -1.25 6.36
C ALA A 19 -30.84 -1.70 6.17
N ALA A 20 -30.43 -1.82 4.93
CA ALA A 20 -29.03 -1.93 4.65
C ALA A 20 -28.39 -0.67 5.19
N MET A 21 -27.90 -0.77 6.40
CA MET A 21 -26.99 0.24 6.90
C MET A 21 -25.76 0.10 6.04
N ALA A 22 -25.73 0.83 4.96
CA ALA A 22 -24.48 1.10 4.34
C ALA A 22 -23.58 1.58 5.45
N ALA A 23 -22.61 0.79 5.80
CA ALA A 23 -21.58 1.20 6.73
C ALA A 23 -20.98 2.43 6.10
N ASP A 24 -21.44 3.55 6.52
CA ASP A 24 -20.94 4.79 6.07
C ASP A 24 -19.57 4.95 6.68
N ASP A 25 -18.61 4.88 5.83
CA ASP A 25 -17.21 4.91 6.16
C ASP A 25 -16.75 6.31 6.63
N LYS A 26 -17.70 7.14 6.98
CA LYS A 26 -17.47 8.51 7.46
C LYS A 26 -16.79 8.58 8.81
N THR A 27 -16.62 7.45 9.47
CA THR A 27 -15.93 7.40 10.77
C THR A 27 -14.44 7.17 10.67
N LYS A 28 -13.92 6.94 9.47
CA LYS A 28 -12.47 6.88 9.30
C LYS A 28 -11.87 8.27 9.41
N PRO A 29 -10.80 8.42 10.20
CA PRO A 29 -10.10 9.69 10.23
C PRO A 29 -9.69 10.07 8.81
N ASP A 30 -10.14 11.22 8.39
CA ASP A 30 -9.90 11.70 7.06
C ASP A 30 -8.54 12.38 7.00
N ASN A 31 -7.56 11.67 6.48
CA ASN A 31 -6.24 12.19 6.20
C ASN A 31 -6.12 12.78 4.79
N THR A 32 -7.23 13.08 4.15
CA THR A 32 -7.29 13.55 2.76
C THR A 32 -6.42 14.78 2.54
N ALA A 33 -6.46 15.74 3.47
CA ALA A 33 -5.67 16.97 3.34
C ALA A 33 -4.16 16.71 3.39
N ILE A 34 -3.72 15.76 4.21
CA ILE A 34 -2.31 15.37 4.30
C ILE A 34 -1.92 14.63 3.03
N ASN A 35 -2.76 13.72 2.57
CA ASN A 35 -2.52 12.95 1.35
C ASN A 35 -2.50 13.84 0.10
N GLU A 36 -3.37 14.84 0.01
CA GLU A 36 -3.34 15.79 -1.08
C GLU A 36 -2.06 16.64 -1.08
N ARG A 37 -1.62 17.07 0.08
CA ARG A 37 -0.39 17.82 0.20
C ARG A 37 0.84 17.02 -0.23
N ASP A 38 0.85 15.73 0.08
CA ASP A 38 1.93 14.84 -0.32
C ASP A 38 1.90 14.57 -1.83
N ARG A 39 0.71 14.45 -2.41
CA ARG A 39 0.53 14.30 -3.85
C ARG A 39 0.96 15.54 -4.65
N SER A 40 0.68 16.72 -4.12
CA SER A 40 0.99 17.96 -4.80
C SER A 40 2.50 18.23 -4.95
N ARG A 41 3.32 17.48 -4.24
CA ARG A 41 4.78 17.62 -4.29
C ARG A 41 5.45 16.69 -5.31
N GLU A 42 4.68 16.02 -6.14
CA GLU A 42 5.18 15.02 -7.11
C GLU A 42 6.12 13.97 -6.50
N THR A 43 6.03 13.79 -5.19
CA THR A 43 6.87 12.90 -4.44
C THR A 43 6.05 11.73 -3.94
N GLN A 44 6.44 10.53 -4.31
CA GLN A 44 5.78 9.34 -3.80
C GLN A 44 6.06 9.16 -2.31
N THR A 45 5.02 8.87 -1.56
CA THR A 45 5.08 8.61 -0.12
C THR A 45 4.73 7.16 0.16
N SER A 46 4.86 6.77 1.41
CA SER A 46 4.43 5.43 1.82
C SER A 46 2.93 5.18 1.59
N GLY A 47 2.13 6.25 1.51
CA GLY A 47 0.71 6.16 1.17
C GLY A 47 0.45 5.81 -0.30
N ASP A 48 1.44 6.01 -1.15
CA ASP A 48 1.33 5.69 -2.58
C ASP A 48 1.67 4.24 -2.89
N GLN A 49 2.05 3.47 -1.88
CA GLN A 49 2.28 2.03 -2.05
C GLN A 49 0.98 1.37 -2.52
N SER A 50 1.07 0.72 -3.66
CA SER A 50 -0.05 -0.05 -4.19
C SER A 50 -0.32 -1.29 -3.33
N ASN A 51 -1.59 -1.62 -3.16
CA ASN A 51 -2.03 -2.84 -2.49
C ASN A 51 -2.17 -4.03 -3.45
N SER A 52 -1.78 -3.88 -4.70
CA SER A 52 -1.79 -5.01 -5.62
C SER A 52 -0.81 -6.08 -5.15
N SER A 53 -1.18 -7.33 -5.37
CA SER A 53 -0.35 -8.47 -4.97
C SER A 53 1.04 -8.43 -5.59
N ALA A 54 1.14 -8.03 -6.84
CA ALA A 54 2.41 -7.93 -7.56
C ALA A 54 3.31 -6.85 -6.96
N ASP A 55 2.76 -5.67 -6.68
CA ASP A 55 3.53 -4.55 -6.11
C ASP A 55 3.98 -4.86 -4.67
N LEU A 56 3.13 -5.48 -3.88
CA LEU A 56 3.50 -5.90 -2.52
C LEU A 56 4.63 -6.93 -2.53
N LYS A 57 4.57 -7.89 -3.45
CA LYS A 57 5.65 -8.88 -3.61
C LYS A 57 6.96 -8.24 -4.02
N THR A 58 6.92 -7.27 -4.91
CA THR A 58 8.10 -6.52 -5.33
C THR A 58 8.72 -5.76 -4.16
N THR A 59 7.92 -5.03 -3.41
CA THR A 59 8.40 -4.32 -2.20
C THR A 59 9.01 -5.30 -1.20
N GLN A 60 8.36 -6.43 -0.97
CA GLN A 60 8.85 -7.47 -0.05
C GLN A 60 10.19 -8.05 -0.52
N ALA A 61 10.30 -8.37 -1.80
CA ALA A 61 11.53 -8.94 -2.37
C ALA A 61 12.72 -7.98 -2.21
N ILE A 62 12.50 -6.71 -2.48
CA ILE A 62 13.53 -5.69 -2.29
C ILE A 62 13.91 -5.57 -0.81
N ARG A 63 12.92 -5.51 0.06
CA ARG A 63 13.14 -5.43 1.52
C ARG A 63 13.97 -6.60 2.02
N GLN A 64 13.63 -7.80 1.59
CA GLN A 64 14.37 -9.00 1.98
C GLN A 64 15.81 -8.98 1.45
N ALA A 65 16.00 -8.53 0.22
CA ALA A 65 17.36 -8.43 -0.36
C ALA A 65 18.22 -7.45 0.44
N LEU A 66 17.67 -6.32 0.84
CA LEU A 66 18.38 -5.34 1.66
C LEU A 66 18.71 -5.90 3.06
N MET A 67 17.76 -6.60 3.68
CA MET A 67 17.95 -7.17 5.01
C MET A 67 19.00 -8.30 5.04
N LYS A 68 19.13 -9.05 3.96
CA LYS A 68 20.11 -10.13 3.85
C LYS A 68 21.53 -9.63 3.61
N ASP A 69 21.69 -8.42 3.13
CA ASP A 69 22.99 -7.88 2.82
C ASP A 69 23.69 -7.40 4.10
N SER A 70 24.83 -7.99 4.40
CA SER A 70 25.60 -7.65 5.60
C SER A 70 26.45 -6.40 5.45
N GLU A 71 26.67 -5.96 4.22
CA GLU A 71 27.51 -4.78 3.94
C GLU A 71 26.74 -3.46 4.05
N LEU A 72 25.40 -3.54 4.03
CA LEU A 72 24.56 -2.36 4.18
C LEU A 72 24.43 -1.94 5.64
N SER A 73 24.53 -0.63 5.88
CA SER A 73 24.27 -0.09 7.21
C SER A 73 22.80 -0.23 7.61
N THR A 74 22.51 -0.10 8.89
CA THR A 74 21.15 -0.08 9.40
C THR A 74 20.34 1.03 8.74
N THR A 75 20.94 2.19 8.53
CA THR A 75 20.30 3.32 7.85
C THR A 75 19.90 2.94 6.42
N ALA A 76 20.79 2.28 5.68
CA ALA A 76 20.51 1.83 4.31
C ALA A 76 19.40 0.77 4.27
N LYS A 77 19.35 -0.11 5.27
CA LYS A 77 18.31 -1.14 5.36
C LYS A 77 16.92 -0.57 5.71
N ASN A 78 16.87 0.63 6.28
CA ASN A 78 15.63 1.27 6.72
C ASN A 78 15.08 2.28 5.71
N ILE A 79 15.58 2.30 4.50
CA ILE A 79 15.05 3.17 3.45
C ILE A 79 13.59 2.82 3.13
N LYS A 80 12.86 3.79 2.61
CA LYS A 80 11.50 3.58 2.14
C LYS A 80 11.51 2.96 0.75
N ILE A 81 10.70 1.94 0.57
CA ILE A 81 10.50 1.26 -0.71
C ILE A 81 9.04 1.39 -1.05
N ILE A 82 8.72 2.03 -2.16
CA ILE A 82 7.35 2.28 -2.61
C ILE A 82 7.22 1.69 -3.99
N THR A 83 6.34 0.71 -4.16
CA THR A 83 6.05 0.11 -5.45
C THR A 83 4.62 0.42 -5.86
N ASN A 84 4.46 1.04 -7.01
CA ASN A 84 3.17 1.39 -7.56
C ASN A 84 3.17 1.15 -9.06
N ASN A 85 2.26 0.30 -9.55
CA ASN A 85 2.13 -0.06 -10.97
C ASN A 85 3.44 -0.52 -11.61
N GLY A 86 4.23 -1.29 -10.87
CA GLY A 86 5.51 -1.81 -11.35
C GLY A 86 6.64 -0.80 -11.33
N GLN A 87 6.44 0.38 -10.79
CA GLN A 87 7.48 1.38 -10.58
C GLN A 87 7.90 1.39 -9.10
N VAL A 88 9.20 1.26 -8.86
CA VAL A 88 9.77 1.27 -7.51
C VAL A 88 10.44 2.60 -7.27
N THR A 89 10.09 3.24 -6.17
CA THR A 89 10.75 4.45 -5.69
C THR A 89 11.49 4.13 -4.39
N LEU A 90 12.79 4.44 -4.36
CA LEU A 90 13.64 4.26 -3.19
C LEU A 90 13.93 5.62 -2.58
N ARG A 91 13.63 5.79 -1.29
CA ARG A 91 13.84 7.06 -0.59
C ARG A 91 14.44 6.82 0.77
N GLY A 92 15.38 7.65 1.12
CA GLY A 92 15.97 7.63 2.44
C GLY A 92 17.46 7.95 2.44
N PRO A 93 18.05 8.11 3.62
CA PRO A 93 19.46 8.39 3.73
C PRO A 93 20.30 7.12 3.63
N VAL A 94 21.45 7.24 2.99
CA VAL A 94 22.51 6.21 2.96
C VAL A 94 23.82 6.84 3.38
N LYS A 95 24.79 6.03 3.82
CA LYS A 95 26.04 6.55 4.36
C LYS A 95 26.99 7.06 3.27
N ASN A 96 27.01 6.40 2.13
CA ASN A 96 27.98 6.68 1.08
C ASN A 96 27.41 6.32 -0.30
N PRO A 97 28.05 6.77 -1.38
CA PRO A 97 27.60 6.46 -2.73
C PRO A 97 27.65 4.96 -3.06
N GLN A 98 28.53 4.20 -2.44
CA GLN A 98 28.61 2.75 -2.64
C GLN A 98 27.36 2.04 -2.13
N GLU A 99 26.84 2.43 -0.98
CA GLU A 99 25.58 1.90 -0.47
C GLU A 99 24.44 2.23 -1.41
N LYS A 100 24.38 3.46 -1.91
CA LYS A 100 23.38 3.87 -2.89
C LYS A 100 23.40 2.99 -4.14
N ALA A 101 24.57 2.80 -4.73
CA ALA A 101 24.74 1.95 -5.90
C ALA A 101 24.36 0.50 -5.62
N LYS A 102 24.73 -0.01 -4.46
CA LYS A 102 24.41 -1.38 -4.05
C LYS A 102 22.92 -1.58 -3.86
N ILE A 103 22.24 -0.65 -3.21
CA ILE A 103 20.80 -0.69 -3.03
C ILE A 103 20.10 -0.67 -4.39
N ASP A 104 20.51 0.18 -5.30
CA ASP A 104 19.94 0.25 -6.65
C ASP A 104 20.12 -1.10 -7.38
N GLN A 105 21.28 -1.69 -7.29
CA GLN A 105 21.55 -2.98 -7.89
C GLN A 105 20.70 -4.09 -7.29
N LEU A 106 20.60 -4.15 -5.97
CA LEU A 106 19.77 -5.13 -5.28
C LEU A 106 18.29 -4.95 -5.62
N ALA A 107 17.83 -3.71 -5.69
CA ALA A 107 16.45 -3.40 -6.04
C ALA A 107 16.13 -3.84 -7.47
N ARG A 108 17.01 -3.57 -8.42
CA ARG A 108 16.84 -4.01 -9.81
C ARG A 108 16.79 -5.52 -9.93
N SER A 109 17.65 -6.22 -9.20
CA SER A 109 17.70 -7.69 -9.19
C SER A 109 16.44 -8.28 -8.57
N ALA A 110 15.97 -7.71 -7.47
CA ALA A 110 14.80 -8.21 -6.74
C ALA A 110 13.47 -7.84 -7.43
N ALA A 111 13.43 -6.70 -8.09
CA ALA A 111 12.22 -6.19 -8.73
C ALA A 111 11.92 -6.84 -10.09
N GLY A 112 12.86 -7.57 -10.65
CA GLY A 112 12.61 -8.37 -11.86
C GLY A 112 12.17 -7.59 -13.09
N GLY A 113 12.74 -6.42 -13.34
CA GLY A 113 12.41 -5.60 -14.51
C GLY A 113 11.50 -4.42 -14.24
N ALA A 114 11.11 -4.20 -13.00
CA ALA A 114 10.40 -2.98 -12.61
C ALA A 114 11.29 -1.75 -12.81
N LYS A 115 10.69 -0.61 -13.07
CA LYS A 115 11.41 0.66 -13.13
C LYS A 115 11.82 1.08 -11.73
N ILE A 116 13.08 1.44 -11.57
CA ILE A 116 13.61 1.90 -10.29
C ILE A 116 13.85 3.41 -10.36
N ASP A 117 13.22 4.14 -9.48
CA ASP A 117 13.47 5.56 -9.27
C ASP A 117 14.26 5.70 -7.96
N ASP A 118 15.55 6.01 -8.10
CA ASP A 118 16.44 6.13 -6.97
C ASP A 118 16.47 7.58 -6.48
N GLN A 119 15.80 7.80 -5.36
CA GLN A 119 15.76 9.09 -4.65
C GLN A 119 16.51 9.02 -3.31
N LEU A 120 17.54 8.20 -3.25
CA LEU A 120 18.32 8.05 -2.03
C LEU A 120 19.28 9.24 -1.84
N ASP A 121 19.38 9.68 -0.61
CA ASP A 121 20.27 10.78 -0.23
C ASP A 121 21.52 10.24 0.46
N VAL A 122 22.68 10.63 -0.05
CA VAL A 122 23.95 10.27 0.58
C VAL A 122 24.24 11.23 1.72
N LYS A 123 24.31 10.71 2.94
CA LYS A 123 24.70 11.52 4.11
C LYS A 123 26.18 11.90 4.00
N GLY A 124 26.45 13.18 4.12
CA GLY A 124 27.82 13.68 4.13
C GLY A 124 28.37 14.12 2.77
N SER A 125 27.57 14.09 1.72
CA SER A 125 27.89 14.83 0.50
C SER A 125 27.45 16.28 0.67
N ASN A 126 28.36 17.09 1.15
CA ASN A 126 28.21 18.54 1.10
C ASN A 126 28.73 19.07 -0.21
#